data_9a219722efc39d1aa68467988f9efaf9
#
_entry.id   9a219722efc39d1aa68467988f9efaf9
#
_cell.length_a   1.000
_cell.length_b   1.000
_cell.length_c   1.000
_cell.angle_alpha   90.00
_cell.angle_beta   90.00
_cell.angle_gamma   90.00
#
_symmetry.space_group_name_H-M   'P 1'
#
loop_
_entity.id
_entity.type
_entity.pdbx_description
1 polymer ?
#
loop_
_entity_poly.entity_id
_entity_poly.type
_entity_poly.pdbx_seq_one_letter_code
_entity_poly.pdbx_strand_id
1 'polypeptide(L)'
;MRNLNIRFIICLAPVLVASGAAQEHHAEHSWDYGDANGPTHWGDLKPEFAPCKTGHHQSPIDIRNPRKADLPPLRFDYKPSPLRIIDNGHTVMVNYAPGSFLYVGGKQYELKQFHFHRPSEEKIDGKGFEMTVHLVHADREGKLAVVAILLQQGDDNPLVRELWKDLPKEKEKEEILSNIQIDISRLLPSDHGYYTFSGSLTTPPCSEDVTWFVLKHPTTVSAAEIEQFSRLYRIDARPTHPLYDRLVLESE
;
A
#
# COMPACT_ATOMS: atom_id res chain seq x y z
N MET A 1 83.52 -41.85 4.16
CA MET A 1 82.69 -40.77 3.57
C MET A 1 81.35 -41.38 3.28
N ARG A 2 80.33 -41.09 4.15
CA ARG A 2 78.96 -41.68 4.11
C ARG A 2 78.05 -40.72 3.40
N ASN A 3 77.51 -41.12 2.28
CA ASN A 3 76.48 -40.36 1.57
C ASN A 3 75.10 -40.56 2.24
N LEU A 4 74.49 -39.48 2.75
CA LEU A 4 73.14 -39.44 3.35
C LEU A 4 72.19 -39.05 2.26
N ASN A 5 71.32 -40.00 1.81
CA ASN A 5 70.26 -39.73 0.86
C ASN A 5 69.03 -39.28 1.63
N ILE A 6 68.70 -38.00 1.55
CA ILE A 6 67.41 -37.44 2.11
C ILE A 6 66.32 -37.59 1.03
N ARG A 7 65.31 -38.44 1.32
CA ARG A 7 64.07 -38.54 0.50
C ARG A 7 63.08 -37.52 0.99
N PHE A 8 62.74 -36.57 0.15
CA PHE A 8 61.64 -35.67 0.32
C PHE A 8 60.30 -36.42 0.06
N ILE A 9 59.46 -36.56 1.08
CA ILE A 9 58.11 -37.04 0.94
C ILE A 9 57.23 -35.80 0.70
N ILE A 10 56.69 -35.69 -0.50
CA ILE A 10 55.68 -34.64 -0.85
C ILE A 10 54.33 -35.18 -0.40
N CYS A 11 53.80 -34.62 0.69
CA CYS A 11 52.40 -34.82 1.08
C CYS A 11 51.51 -33.93 0.20
N LEU A 12 50.78 -34.54 -0.74
CA LEU A 12 49.64 -33.88 -1.41
C LEU A 12 48.45 -33.89 -0.44
N ALA A 13 48.09 -32.71 0.03
CA ALA A 13 46.80 -32.52 0.72
C ALA A 13 45.69 -32.34 -0.33
N PRO A 14 44.54 -33.01 -0.17
CA PRO A 14 43.41 -32.79 -1.07
C PRO A 14 42.81 -31.43 -0.79
N VAL A 15 42.71 -30.58 -1.81
CA VAL A 15 41.93 -29.34 -1.77
C VAL A 15 40.45 -29.72 -1.88
N LEU A 16 39.73 -29.65 -0.75
CA LEU A 16 38.28 -29.69 -0.73
C LEU A 16 37.75 -28.37 -1.36
N VAL A 17 37.28 -28.45 -2.59
CA VAL A 17 36.49 -27.38 -3.19
C VAL A 17 35.10 -27.44 -2.55
N ALA A 18 34.86 -26.58 -1.55
CA ALA A 18 33.53 -26.34 -1.05
C ALA A 18 32.70 -25.63 -2.13
N SER A 19 31.83 -26.36 -2.80
CA SER A 19 30.79 -25.79 -3.64
C SER A 19 29.85 -24.97 -2.75
N GLY A 20 30.10 -23.67 -2.65
CA GLY A 20 29.17 -22.73 -2.06
C GLY A 20 27.93 -22.67 -2.96
N ALA A 21 26.85 -23.39 -2.60
CA ALA A 21 25.55 -23.11 -3.14
C ALA A 21 25.22 -21.67 -2.72
N ALA A 22 25.17 -20.75 -3.69
CA ALA A 22 24.58 -19.44 -3.49
C ALA A 22 23.15 -19.67 -3.05
N GLN A 23 22.85 -19.44 -1.76
CA GLN A 23 21.50 -19.33 -1.28
C GLN A 23 20.95 -18.07 -1.94
N GLU A 24 20.12 -18.25 -2.96
CA GLU A 24 19.24 -17.20 -3.44
C GLU A 24 18.37 -16.77 -2.24
N HIS A 25 18.70 -15.62 -1.67
CA HIS A 25 17.79 -14.92 -0.77
C HIS A 25 16.60 -14.44 -1.63
N HIS A 26 15.65 -15.35 -1.88
CA HIS A 26 14.29 -14.93 -2.13
C HIS A 26 13.88 -14.19 -0.86
N ALA A 27 13.70 -12.87 -0.96
CA ALA A 27 12.98 -12.12 0.07
C ALA A 27 11.66 -12.86 0.27
N GLU A 28 11.52 -13.55 1.40
CA GLU A 28 10.28 -14.25 1.73
C GLU A 28 9.22 -13.18 1.95
N HIS A 29 8.46 -12.83 0.90
CA HIS A 29 7.16 -12.22 1.05
C HIS A 29 6.31 -13.23 1.82
N SER A 30 6.28 -13.06 3.14
CA SER A 30 5.61 -14.01 4.01
C SER A 30 4.09 -13.97 3.87
N TRP A 31 3.55 -13.06 3.06
CA TRP A 31 2.12 -12.88 2.80
C TRP A 31 1.87 -12.41 1.36
N ASP A 32 0.69 -12.70 0.85
CA ASP A 32 0.22 -12.28 -0.47
C ASP A 32 -1.32 -12.12 -0.47
N TYR A 33 -1.93 -12.04 -1.64
CA TYR A 33 -3.39 -12.02 -1.81
C TYR A 33 -3.94 -13.32 -2.39
N GLY A 34 -3.13 -14.38 -2.48
CA GLY A 34 -3.52 -15.70 -2.94
C GLY A 34 -4.13 -16.59 -1.84
N ASP A 35 -4.35 -17.86 -2.18
CA ASP A 35 -5.07 -18.78 -1.29
C ASP A 35 -4.25 -19.20 -0.06
N ALA A 36 -2.93 -19.41 -0.21
CA ALA A 36 -2.10 -20.00 0.84
C ALA A 36 -1.66 -18.99 1.90
N ASN A 37 -1.24 -17.79 1.49
CA ASN A 37 -0.71 -16.73 2.35
C ASN A 37 -1.56 -15.46 2.28
N GLY A 38 -2.80 -15.59 1.83
CA GLY A 38 -3.73 -14.49 1.60
C GLY A 38 -4.41 -13.98 2.87
N PRO A 39 -5.33 -13.01 2.73
CA PRO A 39 -5.93 -12.26 3.83
C PRO A 39 -6.56 -13.09 4.94
N THR A 40 -7.10 -14.26 4.62
CA THR A 40 -7.70 -15.19 5.60
C THR A 40 -6.67 -15.87 6.50
N HIS A 41 -5.40 -15.88 6.10
CA HIS A 41 -4.30 -16.55 6.81
C HIS A 41 -3.30 -15.60 7.43
N TRP A 42 -3.33 -14.31 7.07
CA TRP A 42 -2.32 -13.34 7.53
C TRP A 42 -2.05 -13.38 9.02
N GLY A 43 -3.11 -13.45 9.85
CA GLY A 43 -2.97 -13.45 11.30
C GLY A 43 -2.32 -14.71 11.89
N ASP A 44 -2.14 -15.75 11.10
CA ASP A 44 -1.50 -17.01 11.47
C ASP A 44 -0.06 -17.15 10.94
N LEU A 45 0.37 -16.25 10.03
CA LEU A 45 1.69 -16.34 9.39
C LEU A 45 2.83 -15.95 10.32
N LYS A 46 2.63 -14.91 11.14
CA LYS A 46 3.61 -14.39 12.10
C LYS A 46 2.92 -13.85 13.35
N PRO A 47 3.55 -13.93 14.54
CA PRO A 47 2.96 -13.40 15.77
C PRO A 47 2.58 -11.93 15.70
N GLU A 48 3.40 -11.10 15.05
CA GLU A 48 3.15 -9.66 14.84
C GLU A 48 1.95 -9.38 13.93
N PHE A 49 1.48 -10.36 13.16
CA PHE A 49 0.31 -10.25 12.28
C PHE A 49 -1.00 -10.68 12.98
N ALA A 50 -0.94 -11.10 14.24
CA ALA A 50 -2.13 -11.50 14.99
C ALA A 50 -3.30 -10.50 14.89
N PRO A 51 -3.11 -9.16 14.86
CA PRO A 51 -4.20 -8.21 14.68
C PRO A 51 -5.01 -8.43 13.39
N CYS A 52 -4.42 -8.98 12.32
CA CYS A 52 -5.14 -9.28 11.08
C CYS A 52 -6.31 -10.26 11.29
N LYS A 53 -6.25 -11.11 12.32
CA LYS A 53 -7.26 -12.12 12.67
C LYS A 53 -8.07 -11.73 13.90
N THR A 54 -7.45 -11.14 14.91
CA THR A 54 -8.06 -10.91 16.22
C THR A 54 -8.50 -9.47 16.47
N GLY A 55 -8.10 -8.54 15.58
CA GLY A 55 -8.47 -7.13 15.70
C GLY A 55 -9.96 -6.89 15.50
N HIS A 56 -10.50 -5.93 16.22
CA HIS A 56 -11.91 -5.55 16.17
C HIS A 56 -12.16 -4.24 15.38
N HIS A 57 -11.10 -3.46 15.16
CA HIS A 57 -11.17 -2.20 14.37
C HIS A 57 -10.43 -2.35 13.04
N GLN A 58 -10.66 -3.47 12.37
CA GLN A 58 -9.98 -3.79 11.11
C GLN A 58 -10.56 -3.05 9.90
N SER A 59 -9.70 -2.70 8.94
CA SER A 59 -10.02 -2.16 7.62
C SER A 59 -9.68 -3.19 6.53
N PRO A 60 -10.34 -3.10 5.34
CA PRO A 60 -11.41 -2.18 4.98
C PRO A 60 -12.76 -2.57 5.55
N ILE A 61 -13.78 -1.71 5.36
CA ILE A 61 -15.16 -1.96 5.77
C ILE A 61 -16.15 -1.73 4.61
N ASP A 62 -17.33 -2.31 4.75
CA ASP A 62 -18.51 -1.90 3.98
C ASP A 62 -19.24 -0.81 4.75
N ILE A 63 -19.19 0.42 4.26
CA ILE A 63 -19.83 1.59 4.87
C ILE A 63 -21.34 1.46 4.70
N ARG A 64 -22.05 1.26 5.82
CA ARG A 64 -23.50 1.12 5.85
C ARG A 64 -24.10 1.97 6.94
N ASN A 65 -25.22 2.64 6.63
CA ASN A 65 -25.96 3.46 7.59
C ASN A 65 -25.06 4.44 8.38
N PRO A 66 -24.20 5.23 7.72
CA PRO A 66 -23.35 6.19 8.41
C PRO A 66 -24.23 7.24 9.11
N ARG A 67 -23.77 7.72 10.27
CA ARG A 67 -24.45 8.79 10.97
C ARG A 67 -23.94 10.14 10.49
N LYS A 68 -24.86 10.98 9.97
CA LYS A 68 -24.53 12.37 9.61
C LYS A 68 -24.08 13.16 10.84
N ALA A 69 -23.05 13.98 10.65
CA ALA A 69 -22.48 14.83 11.68
C ALA A 69 -21.87 16.08 11.06
N ASP A 70 -21.86 17.17 11.81
CA ASP A 70 -21.11 18.38 11.47
C ASP A 70 -19.63 18.10 11.69
N LEU A 71 -18.99 17.58 10.64
CA LEU A 71 -17.58 17.21 10.65
C LEU A 71 -16.72 18.35 10.06
N PRO A 72 -15.50 18.57 10.59
CA PRO A 72 -14.60 19.56 10.03
C PRO A 72 -14.22 19.21 8.58
N PRO A 73 -14.15 20.20 7.67
CA PRO A 73 -13.78 19.94 6.29
C PRO A 73 -12.35 19.41 6.17
N LEU A 74 -12.13 18.50 5.21
CA LEU A 74 -10.79 18.10 4.79
C LEU A 74 -10.16 19.23 3.97
N ARG A 75 -8.98 19.68 4.36
CA ARG A 75 -8.20 20.65 3.60
C ARG A 75 -6.88 20.03 3.17
N PHE A 76 -6.71 19.90 1.87
CA PHE A 76 -5.51 19.37 1.24
C PHE A 76 -4.57 20.53 0.85
N ASP A 77 -3.32 20.44 1.27
CA ASP A 77 -2.23 21.33 0.88
C ASP A 77 -1.11 20.47 0.31
N TYR A 78 -1.36 19.94 -0.88
CA TYR A 78 -0.41 19.09 -1.59
C TYR A 78 0.40 19.92 -2.59
N LYS A 79 1.68 19.61 -2.67
CA LYS A 79 2.61 20.22 -3.60
C LYS A 79 3.08 19.19 -4.59
N PRO A 80 3.42 19.58 -5.82
CA PRO A 80 4.07 18.68 -6.75
C PRO A 80 5.30 18.02 -6.13
N SER A 81 5.48 16.73 -6.40
CA SER A 81 6.58 15.90 -5.90
C SER A 81 7.28 15.20 -7.07
N PRO A 82 8.62 15.07 -7.05
CA PRO A 82 9.30 14.18 -7.97
C PRO A 82 8.70 12.77 -7.92
N LEU A 83 8.55 12.13 -9.08
CA LEU A 83 8.01 10.77 -9.14
C LEU A 83 9.01 9.77 -8.55
N ARG A 84 8.58 9.08 -7.51
CA ARG A 84 9.27 7.98 -6.86
C ARG A 84 8.31 6.80 -6.76
N ILE A 85 8.39 5.89 -7.75
CA ILE A 85 7.43 4.80 -7.93
C ILE A 85 8.09 3.45 -7.70
N ILE A 86 7.36 2.53 -7.08
CA ILE A 86 7.82 1.18 -6.78
C ILE A 86 6.67 0.18 -6.93
N ASP A 87 6.95 -0.96 -7.56
CA ASP A 87 6.19 -2.19 -7.35
C ASP A 87 6.79 -2.90 -6.14
N ASN A 88 6.11 -2.83 -4.99
CA ASN A 88 6.63 -3.37 -3.73
C ASN A 88 6.31 -4.87 -3.52
N GLY A 89 5.90 -5.56 -4.59
CA GLY A 89 5.51 -6.97 -4.56
C GLY A 89 4.04 -7.19 -4.17
N HIS A 90 3.34 -6.16 -3.67
CA HIS A 90 1.94 -6.22 -3.24
C HIS A 90 1.05 -5.21 -3.94
N THR A 91 1.59 -4.08 -4.37
CA THR A 91 0.91 -3.03 -5.13
C THR A 91 1.92 -2.11 -5.82
N VAL A 92 1.41 -1.19 -6.64
CA VAL A 92 2.17 -0.04 -7.13
C VAL A 92 2.01 1.12 -6.14
N MET A 93 3.13 1.58 -5.59
CA MET A 93 3.18 2.64 -4.59
C MET A 93 4.04 3.80 -5.10
N VAL A 94 3.63 5.02 -4.74
CA VAL A 94 4.37 6.26 -5.02
C VAL A 94 4.73 6.91 -3.70
N ASN A 95 6.03 6.98 -3.40
CA ASN A 95 6.55 7.73 -2.25
C ASN A 95 6.51 9.22 -2.55
N TYR A 96 6.02 10.01 -1.59
CA TYR A 96 5.80 11.44 -1.76
C TYR A 96 6.84 12.26 -1.00
N ALA A 97 7.32 13.34 -1.62
CA ALA A 97 8.29 14.23 -0.98
C ALA A 97 7.63 14.94 0.23
N PRO A 98 8.40 15.25 1.30
CA PRO A 98 7.89 16.00 2.44
C PRO A 98 7.35 17.37 2.05
N GLY A 99 6.38 17.88 2.84
CA GLY A 99 5.82 19.22 2.68
C GLY A 99 4.41 19.25 2.08
N SER A 100 3.76 18.10 1.92
CA SER A 100 2.34 17.96 1.51
C SER A 100 1.51 17.51 2.71
N PHE A 101 0.37 18.18 2.97
CA PHE A 101 -0.36 17.99 4.21
C PHE A 101 -1.86 17.87 4.00
N LEU A 102 -2.48 17.04 4.83
CA LEU A 102 -3.91 17.02 5.14
C LEU A 102 -4.14 17.73 6.47
N TYR A 103 -5.10 18.65 6.51
CA TYR A 103 -5.57 19.29 7.73
C TYR A 103 -7.02 18.95 7.97
N VAL A 104 -7.36 18.54 9.18
CA VAL A 104 -8.74 18.22 9.60
C VAL A 104 -8.89 18.37 11.11
N GLY A 105 -9.92 19.10 11.57
CA GLY A 105 -10.22 19.26 12.99
C GLY A 105 -9.04 19.81 13.84
N GLY A 106 -8.24 20.70 13.29
CA GLY A 106 -7.05 21.25 13.96
C GLY A 106 -5.82 20.34 13.94
N LYS A 107 -5.93 19.12 13.41
CA LYS A 107 -4.80 18.21 13.23
C LYS A 107 -4.14 18.39 11.86
N GLN A 108 -2.87 18.09 11.79
CA GLN A 108 -2.04 18.12 10.57
C GLN A 108 -1.38 16.76 10.38
N TYR A 109 -1.54 16.19 9.17
CA TYR A 109 -0.93 14.92 8.79
C TYR A 109 -0.14 15.11 7.49
N GLU A 110 1.13 14.70 7.48
CA GLU A 110 1.98 14.79 6.29
C GLU A 110 1.79 13.58 5.39
N LEU A 111 1.56 13.80 4.10
CA LEU A 111 1.48 12.75 3.09
C LEU A 111 2.84 12.05 2.96
N LYS A 112 2.85 10.74 3.10
CA LYS A 112 4.05 9.90 3.01
C LYS A 112 4.13 9.16 1.69
N GLN A 113 3.03 8.57 1.26
CA GLN A 113 2.92 7.80 0.03
C GLN A 113 1.45 7.63 -0.36
N PHE A 114 1.21 7.21 -1.60
CA PHE A 114 -0.07 6.68 -2.01
C PHE A 114 0.11 5.41 -2.83
N HIS A 115 -0.89 4.54 -2.82
CA HIS A 115 -0.86 3.26 -3.51
C HIS A 115 -2.27 2.86 -3.97
N PHE A 116 -2.33 1.86 -4.83
CA PHE A 116 -3.55 1.44 -5.50
C PHE A 116 -3.96 0.05 -5.04
N HIS A 117 -5.27 -0.22 -5.08
CA HIS A 117 -5.84 -1.55 -4.90
C HIS A 117 -6.90 -1.83 -5.97
N ARG A 118 -6.98 -3.07 -6.42
CA ARG A 118 -7.99 -3.59 -7.33
C ARG A 118 -8.54 -4.94 -6.85
N PRO A 119 -9.89 -5.11 -6.75
CA PRO A 119 -10.92 -4.06 -6.76
C PRO A 119 -10.74 -3.05 -5.60
N SER A 120 -11.67 -2.09 -5.45
CA SER A 120 -11.65 -1.22 -4.27
C SER A 120 -11.74 -2.06 -3.00
N GLU A 121 -11.00 -1.67 -1.98
CA GLU A 121 -11.05 -2.32 -0.67
C GLU A 121 -12.33 -1.92 0.09
N GLU A 122 -12.70 -0.63 0.05
CA GLU A 122 -13.92 -0.13 0.66
C GLU A 122 -15.13 -0.42 -0.22
N LYS A 123 -16.28 -0.60 0.46
CA LYS A 123 -17.60 -0.66 -0.16
C LYS A 123 -18.51 0.38 0.46
N ILE A 124 -19.48 0.85 -0.33
CA ILE A 124 -20.55 1.72 0.14
C ILE A 124 -21.87 1.03 -0.18
N ASP A 125 -22.67 0.71 0.84
CA ASP A 125 -23.93 -0.04 0.75
C ASP A 125 -23.82 -1.34 -0.06
N GLY A 126 -22.71 -2.06 0.12
CA GLY A 126 -22.39 -3.32 -0.56
C GLY A 126 -21.84 -3.15 -1.97
N LYS A 127 -21.82 -1.93 -2.50
CA LYS A 127 -21.24 -1.64 -3.83
C LYS A 127 -19.73 -1.44 -3.72
N GLY A 128 -18.95 -2.27 -4.42
CA GLY A 128 -17.53 -2.03 -4.68
C GLY A 128 -17.32 -1.14 -5.91
N PHE A 129 -16.07 -0.69 -6.09
CA PHE A 129 -15.61 0.11 -7.22
C PHE A 129 -14.49 -0.64 -7.93
N GLU A 130 -14.08 -0.15 -9.11
CA GLU A 130 -13.04 -0.81 -9.90
C GLU A 130 -11.68 -0.83 -9.20
N MET A 131 -11.35 0.27 -8.53
CA MET A 131 -10.09 0.44 -7.79
C MET A 131 -10.30 1.41 -6.62
N THR A 132 -9.32 1.47 -5.74
CA THR A 132 -9.17 2.55 -4.74
C THR A 132 -7.74 3.03 -4.72
N VAL A 133 -7.54 4.28 -4.31
CA VAL A 133 -6.22 4.84 -3.98
C VAL A 133 -6.21 5.23 -2.52
N HIS A 134 -5.23 4.74 -1.78
CA HIS A 134 -5.00 5.12 -0.40
C HIS A 134 -3.87 6.14 -0.31
N LEU A 135 -4.17 7.32 0.19
CA LEU A 135 -3.20 8.35 0.52
C LEU A 135 -2.85 8.21 2.00
N VAL A 136 -1.66 7.72 2.29
CA VAL A 136 -1.22 7.47 3.67
C VAL A 136 -0.48 8.67 4.22
N HIS A 137 -0.97 9.17 5.33
CA HIS A 137 -0.41 10.34 6.04
C HIS A 137 0.01 9.94 7.46
N ALA A 138 0.92 10.70 8.03
CA ALA A 138 1.30 10.59 9.43
C ALA A 138 1.36 11.97 10.10
N ASP A 139 0.91 12.07 11.34
CA ASP A 139 1.15 13.25 12.17
C ASP A 139 2.57 13.23 12.76
N ARG A 140 2.88 14.25 13.56
CA ARG A 140 4.21 14.39 14.20
C ARG A 140 4.49 13.32 15.26
N GLU A 141 3.45 12.64 15.75
CA GLU A 141 3.55 11.56 16.73
C GLU A 141 3.59 10.18 16.03
N GLY A 142 3.51 10.16 14.68
CA GLY A 142 3.48 8.93 13.88
C GLY A 142 2.09 8.29 13.79
N LYS A 143 1.02 8.93 14.27
CA LYS A 143 -0.34 8.44 14.10
C LYS A 143 -0.76 8.56 12.64
N LEU A 144 -1.35 7.49 12.13
CA LEU A 144 -1.71 7.40 10.72
C LEU A 144 -3.11 7.93 10.45
N ALA A 145 -3.24 8.58 9.31
CA ALA A 145 -4.51 8.90 8.68
C ALA A 145 -4.48 8.49 7.21
N VAL A 146 -5.51 7.82 6.74
CA VAL A 146 -5.63 7.39 5.35
C VAL A 146 -6.82 8.08 4.71
N VAL A 147 -6.59 8.68 3.53
CA VAL A 147 -7.66 9.14 2.65
C VAL A 147 -7.84 8.12 1.53
N ALA A 148 -9.03 7.54 1.43
CA ALA A 148 -9.39 6.63 0.35
C ALA A 148 -10.15 7.38 -0.75
N ILE A 149 -9.66 7.28 -1.98
CA ILE A 149 -10.30 7.81 -3.19
C ILE A 149 -10.78 6.61 -4.00
N LEU A 150 -12.09 6.48 -4.11
CA LEU A 150 -12.71 5.41 -4.89
C LEU A 150 -12.60 5.72 -6.38
N LEU A 151 -12.23 4.72 -7.19
CA LEU A 151 -12.10 4.86 -8.64
C LEU A 151 -13.17 4.02 -9.34
N GLN A 152 -13.96 4.67 -10.18
CA GLN A 152 -14.93 4.00 -11.05
C GLN A 152 -14.53 4.09 -12.51
N GLN A 153 -14.94 3.12 -13.31
CA GLN A 153 -14.73 3.18 -14.76
C GLN A 153 -15.47 4.37 -15.36
N GLY A 154 -14.76 5.13 -16.20
CA GLY A 154 -15.28 6.30 -16.89
C GLY A 154 -14.24 6.91 -17.82
N ASP A 155 -14.08 8.22 -17.77
CA ASP A 155 -13.08 8.94 -18.55
C ASP A 155 -11.65 8.66 -18.06
N ASP A 156 -10.67 8.86 -18.94
CA ASP A 156 -9.23 8.79 -18.62
C ASP A 156 -8.88 9.72 -17.46
N ASN A 157 -8.02 9.22 -16.55
CA ASN A 157 -7.43 10.06 -15.53
C ASN A 157 -6.03 10.53 -15.95
N PRO A 158 -5.81 11.84 -16.12
CA PRO A 158 -4.52 12.32 -16.59
C PRO A 158 -3.34 12.00 -15.67
N LEU A 159 -3.55 11.92 -14.35
CA LEU A 159 -2.50 11.54 -13.40
C LEU A 159 -2.21 10.03 -13.47
N VAL A 160 -3.25 9.20 -13.48
CA VAL A 160 -3.10 7.73 -13.58
C VAL A 160 -2.39 7.38 -14.89
N ARG A 161 -2.79 7.99 -16.02
CA ARG A 161 -2.13 7.79 -17.30
C ARG A 161 -0.65 8.22 -17.28
N GLU A 162 -0.31 9.28 -16.56
CA GLU A 162 1.07 9.72 -16.38
C GLU A 162 1.88 8.70 -15.60
N LEU A 163 1.37 8.23 -14.46
CA LEU A 163 2.00 7.22 -13.63
C LEU A 163 2.21 5.89 -14.36
N TRP A 164 1.20 5.46 -15.15
CA TRP A 164 1.26 4.17 -15.87
C TRP A 164 2.27 4.14 -17.03
N LYS A 165 2.78 5.29 -17.49
CA LYS A 165 3.89 5.32 -18.45
C LYS A 165 5.20 4.84 -17.84
N ASP A 166 5.35 5.06 -16.54
CA ASP A 166 6.58 4.82 -15.79
C ASP A 166 6.37 3.73 -14.71
N LEU A 167 5.50 2.73 -14.99
CA LEU A 167 5.32 1.58 -14.11
C LEU A 167 6.63 0.82 -13.95
N PRO A 168 7.01 0.46 -12.70
CA PRO A 168 8.24 -0.27 -12.43
C PRO A 168 8.34 -1.57 -13.21
N LYS A 169 9.52 -1.85 -13.77
CA LYS A 169 9.80 -3.08 -14.50
C LYS A 169 10.31 -4.19 -13.61
N GLU A 170 10.88 -3.82 -12.47
CA GLU A 170 11.45 -4.73 -11.47
C GLU A 170 10.71 -4.53 -10.14
N LYS A 171 10.29 -5.65 -9.52
CA LYS A 171 9.69 -5.60 -8.18
C LYS A 171 10.73 -5.18 -7.14
N GLU A 172 10.25 -4.51 -6.09
CA GLU A 172 11.03 -4.10 -4.91
C GLU A 172 12.16 -3.11 -5.21
N LYS A 173 12.15 -2.54 -6.41
CA LYS A 173 13.10 -1.53 -6.83
C LYS A 173 12.40 -0.20 -7.07
N GLU A 174 12.72 0.80 -6.26
CA GLU A 174 12.20 2.15 -6.45
C GLU A 174 12.85 2.80 -7.67
N GLU A 175 12.02 3.30 -8.58
CA GLU A 175 12.46 4.16 -9.68
C GLU A 175 12.26 5.62 -9.29
N ILE A 176 13.33 6.42 -9.37
CA ILE A 176 13.33 7.84 -9.02
C ILE A 176 13.49 8.66 -10.30
N LEU A 177 12.40 9.29 -10.74
CA LEU A 177 12.32 10.08 -11.97
C LEU A 177 12.20 11.57 -11.61
N SER A 178 13.33 12.18 -11.20
CA SER A 178 13.37 13.54 -10.67
C SER A 178 12.93 14.64 -11.65
N ASN A 179 12.95 14.34 -12.94
CA ASN A 179 12.48 15.21 -14.02
C ASN A 179 10.97 15.16 -14.25
N ILE A 180 10.26 14.20 -13.62
CA ILE A 180 8.81 14.08 -13.67
C ILE A 180 8.24 14.58 -12.34
N GLN A 181 7.34 15.55 -12.42
CA GLN A 181 6.64 16.11 -11.26
C GLN A 181 5.18 15.64 -11.29
N ILE A 182 4.75 15.01 -10.22
CA ILE A 182 3.37 14.56 -10.05
C ILE A 182 2.68 15.40 -8.96
N ASP A 183 1.41 15.65 -9.16
CA ASP A 183 0.54 16.34 -8.21
C ASP A 183 -0.68 15.46 -7.92
N ILE A 184 -0.69 14.85 -6.73
CA ILE A 184 -1.77 13.93 -6.30
C ILE A 184 -3.11 14.66 -6.13
N SER A 185 -3.12 15.98 -5.98
CA SER A 185 -4.37 16.75 -5.91
C SER A 185 -5.25 16.59 -7.15
N ARG A 186 -4.64 16.25 -8.30
CA ARG A 186 -5.34 15.98 -9.58
C ARG A 186 -6.22 14.72 -9.54
N LEU A 187 -6.06 13.88 -8.52
CA LEU A 187 -6.89 12.69 -8.32
C LEU A 187 -8.09 12.95 -7.40
N LEU A 188 -8.04 14.03 -6.61
CA LEU A 188 -9.12 14.37 -5.70
C LEU A 188 -10.39 14.73 -6.48
N PRO A 189 -11.57 14.25 -6.08
CA PRO A 189 -12.84 14.76 -6.61
C PRO A 189 -13.03 16.23 -6.20
N SER A 190 -13.88 16.95 -6.89
CA SER A 190 -14.16 18.37 -6.60
C SER A 190 -14.88 18.58 -5.25
N ASP A 191 -15.64 17.60 -4.83
CA ASP A 191 -16.32 17.57 -3.53
C ASP A 191 -15.55 16.65 -2.59
N HIS A 192 -15.15 17.20 -1.44
CA HIS A 192 -14.39 16.49 -0.41
C HIS A 192 -15.27 15.95 0.73
N GLY A 193 -16.57 15.79 0.51
CA GLY A 193 -17.46 15.08 1.45
C GLY A 193 -16.93 13.67 1.72
N TYR A 194 -17.01 13.22 2.99
CA TYR A 194 -16.34 12.00 3.39
C TYR A 194 -17.09 11.21 4.46
N TYR A 195 -16.75 9.93 4.53
CA TYR A 195 -17.03 9.07 5.68
C TYR A 195 -15.78 8.96 6.54
N THR A 196 -15.94 8.84 7.86
CA THR A 196 -14.79 8.65 8.77
C THR A 196 -15.06 7.62 9.85
N PHE A 197 -14.05 6.84 10.18
CA PHE A 197 -14.06 5.84 11.22
C PHE A 197 -12.65 5.53 11.71
N SER A 198 -12.53 4.88 12.88
CA SER A 198 -11.28 4.27 13.33
C SER A 198 -11.12 2.88 12.71
N GLY A 199 -9.97 2.63 12.12
CA GLY A 199 -9.67 1.38 11.44
C GLY A 199 -8.24 0.92 11.63
N SER A 200 -7.72 0.18 10.65
CA SER A 200 -6.38 -0.40 10.67
C SER A 200 -5.64 -0.17 9.34
N LEU A 201 -4.38 -0.60 9.28
CA LEU A 201 -3.74 -0.92 8.02
C LEU A 201 -4.50 -2.08 7.36
N THR A 202 -4.60 -2.07 6.02
CA THR A 202 -5.26 -3.14 5.24
C THR A 202 -4.30 -4.25 4.81
N THR A 203 -3.03 -4.14 5.21
CA THR A 203 -1.99 -5.14 4.99
C THR A 203 -1.33 -5.51 6.32
N PRO A 204 -0.71 -6.69 6.44
CA PRO A 204 0.09 -7.02 7.61
C PRO A 204 1.08 -5.89 8.00
N PRO A 205 1.20 -5.57 9.28
CA PRO A 205 0.69 -6.29 10.46
C PRO A 205 -0.76 -5.93 10.88
N CYS A 206 -1.56 -5.24 10.06
CA CYS A 206 -2.95 -4.85 10.31
C CYS A 206 -3.13 -4.04 11.61
N SER A 207 -2.14 -3.21 11.95
CA SER A 207 -2.15 -2.35 13.14
C SER A 207 -3.37 -1.44 13.13
N GLU A 208 -4.07 -1.38 14.26
CA GLU A 208 -5.26 -0.54 14.48
C GLU A 208 -4.87 0.91 14.82
N ASP A 209 -5.83 1.73 15.20
CA ASP A 209 -5.67 3.17 15.50
C ASP A 209 -5.34 4.04 14.27
N VAL A 210 -5.72 3.61 13.08
CA VAL A 210 -5.66 4.40 11.85
C VAL A 210 -6.95 5.18 11.66
N THR A 211 -6.87 6.50 11.47
CA THR A 211 -8.03 7.33 11.13
C THR A 211 -8.30 7.24 9.64
N TRP A 212 -9.49 6.83 9.25
CA TRP A 212 -9.92 6.71 7.86
C TRP A 212 -10.83 7.85 7.44
N PHE A 213 -10.58 8.36 6.23
CA PHE A 213 -11.42 9.31 5.51
C PHE A 213 -11.70 8.74 4.12
N VAL A 214 -12.90 8.23 3.89
CA VAL A 214 -13.31 7.69 2.57
C VAL A 214 -14.11 8.76 1.85
N LEU A 215 -13.59 9.27 0.72
CA LEU A 215 -14.29 10.31 -0.05
C LEU A 215 -15.58 9.74 -0.66
N LYS A 216 -16.68 10.50 -0.56
CA LYS A 216 -18.01 10.06 -1.00
C LYS A 216 -18.15 9.95 -2.51
N HIS A 217 -17.46 10.82 -3.23
CA HIS A 217 -17.56 10.92 -4.67
C HIS A 217 -16.37 10.23 -5.34
N PRO A 218 -16.61 9.21 -6.18
CA PRO A 218 -15.53 8.53 -6.88
C PRO A 218 -14.94 9.42 -7.98
N THR A 219 -13.66 9.23 -8.26
CA THR A 219 -12.97 9.74 -9.43
C THR A 219 -13.01 8.71 -10.55
N THR A 220 -12.92 9.14 -11.82
CA THR A 220 -12.95 8.22 -12.96
C THR A 220 -11.55 7.79 -13.39
N VAL A 221 -11.48 6.55 -13.91
CA VAL A 221 -10.36 5.97 -14.63
C VAL A 221 -10.90 5.20 -15.83
N SER A 222 -10.17 5.17 -16.93
CA SER A 222 -10.60 4.44 -18.13
C SER A 222 -10.43 2.93 -17.99
N ALA A 223 -11.16 2.17 -18.79
CA ALA A 223 -11.00 0.72 -18.87
C ALA A 223 -9.56 0.31 -19.22
N ALA A 224 -8.86 1.10 -20.04
CA ALA A 224 -7.47 0.84 -20.42
C ALA A 224 -6.50 1.04 -19.23
N GLU A 225 -6.72 2.04 -18.38
CA GLU A 225 -5.93 2.28 -17.17
C GLU A 225 -6.14 1.17 -16.15
N ILE A 226 -7.40 0.71 -15.96
CA ILE A 226 -7.74 -0.42 -15.09
C ILE A 226 -7.05 -1.70 -15.60
N GLU A 227 -7.13 -1.96 -16.90
CA GLU A 227 -6.52 -3.14 -17.54
C GLU A 227 -4.99 -3.13 -17.38
N GLN A 228 -4.35 -1.96 -17.52
CA GLN A 228 -2.91 -1.83 -17.38
C GLN A 228 -2.44 -2.18 -15.96
N PHE A 229 -3.13 -1.69 -14.92
CA PHE A 229 -2.87 -2.09 -13.53
C PHE A 229 -3.14 -3.57 -13.30
N SER A 230 -4.22 -4.11 -13.86
CA SER A 230 -4.64 -5.50 -13.67
C SER A 230 -3.64 -6.54 -14.20
N ARG A 231 -2.74 -6.15 -15.11
CA ARG A 231 -1.65 -6.99 -15.60
C ARG A 231 -0.57 -7.22 -14.54
N LEU A 232 -0.40 -6.27 -13.62
CA LEU A 232 0.49 -6.41 -12.46
C LEU A 232 -0.23 -7.07 -11.29
N TYR A 233 -1.40 -6.54 -10.96
CA TYR A 233 -2.22 -6.98 -9.82
C TYR A 233 -3.67 -7.17 -10.25
N ARG A 234 -4.07 -8.43 -10.40
CA ARG A 234 -5.45 -8.77 -10.74
C ARG A 234 -6.38 -8.56 -9.55
N ILE A 235 -5.91 -8.94 -8.38
CA ILE A 235 -6.57 -8.75 -7.09
C ILE A 235 -5.47 -8.49 -6.06
N ASP A 236 -5.48 -7.30 -5.46
CA ASP A 236 -4.61 -6.90 -4.36
C ASP A 236 -5.41 -6.15 -3.28
N ALA A 237 -6.63 -6.60 -3.03
CA ALA A 237 -7.56 -6.03 -2.09
C ALA A 237 -7.89 -7.02 -0.96
N ARG A 238 -7.85 -6.55 0.27
CA ARG A 238 -8.30 -7.28 1.45
C ARG A 238 -9.83 -7.30 1.48
N PRO A 239 -10.50 -8.41 1.86
CA PRO A 239 -11.94 -8.41 2.10
C PRO A 239 -12.36 -7.46 3.22
N THR A 240 -13.61 -6.96 3.13
CA THR A 240 -14.18 -6.08 4.17
C THR A 240 -14.38 -6.81 5.49
N HIS A 241 -14.15 -6.10 6.59
CA HIS A 241 -14.31 -6.58 7.96
C HIS A 241 -15.61 -6.06 8.61
N PRO A 242 -16.13 -6.78 9.63
CA PRO A 242 -17.27 -6.32 10.40
C PRO A 242 -17.01 -4.98 11.10
N LEU A 243 -18.05 -4.16 11.24
CA LEU A 243 -17.97 -2.89 11.97
C LEU A 243 -17.85 -3.08 13.48
N TYR A 244 -18.38 -4.20 14.00
CA TYR A 244 -18.57 -4.40 15.44
C TYR A 244 -19.31 -3.21 16.07
N ASP A 245 -18.74 -2.56 17.07
CA ASP A 245 -19.27 -1.39 17.78
C ASP A 245 -18.82 -0.05 17.20
N ARG A 246 -18.04 -0.07 16.10
CA ARG A 246 -17.55 1.16 15.48
C ARG A 246 -18.65 1.99 14.85
N LEU A 247 -18.57 3.27 15.11
CA LEU A 247 -19.42 4.27 14.48
C LEU A 247 -18.74 4.79 13.21
N VAL A 248 -19.47 4.77 12.11
CA VAL A 248 -19.10 5.49 10.89
C VAL A 248 -19.85 6.81 10.88
N LEU A 249 -19.11 7.90 10.75
CA LEU A 249 -19.66 9.24 10.58
C LEU A 249 -19.61 9.66 9.12
N GLU A 250 -20.58 10.48 8.71
CA GLU A 250 -20.69 11.08 7.39
C GLU A 250 -20.71 12.60 7.51
N SER A 251 -19.87 13.29 6.72
CA SER A 251 -19.92 14.75 6.61
C SER A 251 -21.21 15.20 5.91
N GLU A 252 -21.76 16.34 6.34
CA GLU A 252 -22.91 16.98 5.69
C GLU A 252 -22.61 17.47 4.29
#